data_7d82a27453c6b26c25af53405b3b1ef2
#
_entry.id   7d82a27453c6b26c25af53405b3b1ef2
#
_cell.length_a   1.000
_cell.length_b   1.000
_cell.length_c   1.000
_cell.angle_alpha   90.00
_cell.angle_beta   90.00
_cell.angle_gamma   90.00
#
_symmetry.space_group_name_H-M   'P 1'
#
loop_
_entity.id
_entity.type
_entity.pdbx_description
1 polymer ?
#
loop_
_entity_poly.entity_id
_entity_poly.type
_entity_poly.pdbx_seq_one_letter_code
_entity_poly.pdbx_strand_id
1 'polypeptide(L)'
;MKVCRIFKICVILISSVSFLVACQQKNILKEALTCSPDLFKDRQLQTRVFDAIDEKDLLKASAAVLQDLGYTIDETDVRSGVIVCSRDRDVTVTAEVVLSVALEILSILVGNPTSVPYDKTQKVLASLVTTPVSNQKTAVRITFQHMVWDSDGNIRKREQLNAPQIYQEFFSKLSKSIFLVAHEI
;
A
#
# COMPACT_ATOMS: atom_id res chain seq x y z
N MET A 1 38.91 -36.13 32.40
CA MET A 1 39.32 -35.73 31.04
C MET A 1 38.19 -35.70 30.02
N LYS A 2 37.13 -36.49 30.11
CA LYS A 2 36.00 -36.49 29.13
C LYS A 2 35.10 -35.26 29.20
N VAL A 3 34.86 -34.71 30.40
CA VAL A 3 33.97 -33.51 30.59
C VAL A 3 34.56 -32.23 29.93
N CYS A 4 35.88 -32.04 29.98
CA CYS A 4 36.53 -30.89 29.39
C CYS A 4 36.51 -30.91 27.84
N ARG A 5 36.43 -32.09 27.21
CA ARG A 5 36.26 -32.20 25.74
C ARG A 5 34.82 -31.85 25.30
N ILE A 6 33.81 -32.30 26.07
CA ILE A 6 32.40 -31.98 25.76
C ILE A 6 32.13 -30.49 25.89
N PHE A 7 32.70 -29.82 26.92
CA PHE A 7 32.59 -28.38 27.09
C PHE A 7 33.19 -27.59 25.94
N LYS A 8 34.35 -27.97 25.43
CA LYS A 8 34.99 -27.33 24.26
C LYS A 8 34.18 -27.51 22.99
N ILE A 9 33.56 -28.69 22.78
CA ILE A 9 32.70 -28.94 21.59
C ILE A 9 31.43 -28.09 21.66
N CYS A 10 30.78 -27.96 22.82
CA CYS A 10 29.63 -27.09 23.00
C CYS A 10 29.96 -25.60 22.72
N VAL A 11 31.09 -25.08 23.19
CA VAL A 11 31.48 -23.70 22.93
C VAL A 11 31.72 -23.43 21.45
N ILE A 12 32.35 -24.38 20.73
CA ILE A 12 32.58 -24.27 19.29
C ILE A 12 31.24 -24.30 18.52
N LEU A 13 30.30 -25.16 18.91
CA LEU A 13 28.99 -25.24 18.28
C LEU A 13 28.16 -23.95 18.49
N ILE A 14 28.19 -23.36 19.68
CA ILE A 14 27.49 -22.11 19.99
C ILE A 14 28.10 -20.96 19.18
N SER A 15 29.45 -20.91 19.05
CA SER A 15 30.13 -19.89 18.25
C SER A 15 29.79 -20.00 16.76
N SER A 16 29.65 -21.21 16.21
CA SER A 16 29.31 -21.40 14.79
C SER A 16 27.85 -20.99 14.47
N VAL A 17 26.92 -21.22 15.37
CA VAL A 17 25.51 -20.80 15.20
C VAL A 17 25.37 -19.28 15.21
N SER A 18 26.13 -18.58 16.07
CA SER A 18 26.11 -17.10 16.13
C SER A 18 26.63 -16.45 14.84
N PHE A 19 27.55 -17.11 14.12
CA PHE A 19 28.09 -16.60 12.85
C PHE A 19 27.10 -16.72 11.69
N LEU A 20 26.23 -17.75 11.69
CA LEU A 20 25.22 -17.96 10.65
C LEU A 20 24.07 -16.93 10.74
N VAL A 21 23.68 -16.53 11.95
CA VAL A 21 22.63 -15.51 12.15
C VAL A 21 23.07 -14.13 11.66
N ALA A 22 24.34 -13.77 11.84
CA ALA A 22 24.88 -12.48 11.39
C ALA A 22 24.91 -12.32 9.86
N CYS A 23 25.03 -13.42 9.09
CA CYS A 23 25.00 -13.39 7.63
C CYS A 23 23.60 -13.13 7.05
N GLN A 24 22.53 -13.59 7.70
CA GLN A 24 21.15 -13.36 7.23
C GLN A 24 20.75 -11.88 7.35
N GLN A 25 21.19 -11.19 8.38
CA GLN A 25 20.83 -9.80 8.62
C GLN A 25 21.39 -8.83 7.55
N LYS A 26 22.57 -9.12 7.00
CA LYS A 26 23.17 -8.33 5.90
C LYS A 26 22.41 -8.44 4.58
N ASN A 27 21.80 -9.59 4.30
CA ASN A 27 21.04 -9.80 3.05
C ASN A 27 19.73 -9.05 3.07
N ILE A 28 19.01 -9.01 4.19
CA ILE A 28 17.75 -8.27 4.35
C ILE A 28 17.94 -6.76 4.15
N LEU A 29 19.01 -6.19 4.71
CA LEU A 29 19.34 -4.77 4.56
C LEU A 29 19.72 -4.41 3.11
N LYS A 30 20.42 -5.29 2.41
CA LYS A 30 20.77 -5.08 1.00
C LYS A 30 19.56 -5.14 0.10
N GLU A 31 18.66 -6.08 0.33
CA GLU A 31 17.42 -6.25 -0.43
C GLU A 31 16.46 -5.08 -0.23
N ALA A 32 16.35 -4.57 1.00
CA ALA A 32 15.51 -3.40 1.32
C ALA A 32 15.95 -2.12 0.61
N LEU A 33 17.22 -2.00 0.23
CA LEU A 33 17.78 -0.83 -0.46
C LEU A 33 18.00 -1.06 -1.97
N THR A 34 17.73 -2.25 -2.48
CA THR A 34 17.89 -2.55 -3.91
C THR A 34 16.66 -2.07 -4.67
N CYS A 35 16.82 -1.03 -5.48
CA CYS A 35 15.77 -0.58 -6.40
C CYS A 35 15.60 -1.59 -7.52
N SER A 36 14.43 -2.22 -7.59
CA SER A 36 14.05 -3.06 -8.74
C SER A 36 13.92 -2.20 -10.02
N PRO A 37 14.35 -2.70 -11.19
CA PRO A 37 14.09 -2.02 -12.47
C PRO A 37 12.61 -1.72 -12.72
N ASP A 38 11.71 -2.51 -12.16
CA ASP A 38 10.27 -2.31 -12.28
C ASP A 38 9.76 -1.08 -11.53
N LEU A 39 10.46 -0.64 -10.47
CA LEU A 39 10.13 0.60 -9.76
C LEU A 39 10.18 1.85 -10.66
N PHE A 40 11.05 1.88 -11.65
CA PHE A 40 11.11 3.00 -12.60
C PHE A 40 9.90 3.01 -13.54
N LYS A 41 9.46 1.83 -14.00
CA LYS A 41 8.24 1.69 -14.81
C LYS A 41 7.01 2.10 -14.03
N ASP A 42 6.89 1.64 -12.78
CA ASP A 42 5.79 1.99 -11.89
C ASP A 42 5.75 3.50 -11.64
N ARG A 43 6.90 4.14 -11.40
CA ARG A 43 6.98 5.60 -11.24
C ARG A 43 6.53 6.36 -12.48
N GLN A 44 6.84 5.88 -13.67
CA GLN A 44 6.38 6.50 -14.93
C GLN A 44 4.86 6.44 -15.08
N LEU A 45 4.23 5.34 -14.67
CA LEU A 45 2.77 5.20 -14.63
C LEU A 45 2.14 6.12 -13.59
N GLN A 46 2.77 6.25 -12.43
CA GLN A 46 2.28 6.98 -11.27
C GLN A 46 2.43 8.48 -11.38
N THR A 47 3.25 9.00 -12.28
CA THR A 47 3.63 10.41 -12.32
C THR A 47 3.29 11.05 -13.65
N ARG A 48 2.69 12.26 -13.60
CA ARG A 48 2.49 13.13 -14.76
C ARG A 48 2.81 14.58 -14.40
N VAL A 49 3.40 15.30 -15.34
CA VAL A 49 3.69 16.73 -15.21
C VAL A 49 2.60 17.52 -15.91
N PHE A 50 2.14 18.59 -15.25
CA PHE A 50 1.17 19.55 -15.76
C PHE A 50 1.81 20.92 -15.88
N ASP A 51 1.52 21.61 -16.98
CA ASP A 51 2.05 22.92 -17.31
C ASP A 51 0.99 24.01 -17.05
N ALA A 52 1.44 25.21 -16.73
CA ALA A 52 0.62 26.43 -16.64
C ALA A 52 -0.56 26.36 -15.64
N ILE A 53 -0.43 25.59 -14.57
CA ILE A 53 -1.41 25.53 -13.47
C ILE A 53 -0.71 25.72 -12.12
N ASP A 54 -1.35 26.50 -11.22
CA ASP A 54 -0.87 26.65 -9.85
C ASP A 54 -1.01 25.34 -9.06
N GLU A 55 -0.05 25.08 -8.17
CA GLU A 55 -0.03 23.84 -7.38
C GLU A 55 -1.31 23.65 -6.55
N LYS A 56 -1.86 24.74 -5.96
CA LYS A 56 -3.09 24.67 -5.17
C LYS A 56 -4.31 24.31 -6.02
N ASP A 57 -4.40 24.85 -7.24
CA ASP A 57 -5.52 24.57 -8.13
C ASP A 57 -5.40 23.15 -8.70
N LEU A 58 -4.19 22.70 -8.97
CA LEU A 58 -3.92 21.32 -9.33
C LEU A 58 -4.29 20.33 -8.19
N LEU A 59 -3.99 20.70 -6.95
CA LEU A 59 -4.35 19.89 -5.77
C LEU A 59 -5.87 19.84 -5.59
N LYS A 60 -6.59 20.99 -5.74
CA LYS A 60 -8.06 21.02 -5.69
C LYS A 60 -8.70 20.18 -6.79
N ALA A 61 -8.21 20.33 -8.04
CA ALA A 61 -8.70 19.52 -9.16
C ALA A 61 -8.47 18.02 -8.92
N SER A 62 -7.31 17.66 -8.35
CA SER A 62 -7.00 16.28 -7.98
C SER A 62 -7.94 15.74 -6.91
N ALA A 63 -8.24 16.53 -5.88
CA ALA A 63 -9.19 16.16 -4.84
C ALA A 63 -10.60 15.93 -5.41
N ALA A 64 -11.08 16.84 -6.26
CA ALA A 64 -12.38 16.72 -6.92
C ALA A 64 -12.48 15.44 -7.77
N VAL A 65 -11.45 15.15 -8.58
CA VAL A 65 -11.40 13.92 -9.38
C VAL A 65 -11.40 12.66 -8.51
N LEU A 66 -10.68 12.66 -7.38
CA LEU A 66 -10.70 11.53 -6.45
C LEU A 66 -12.09 11.33 -5.84
N GLN A 67 -12.79 12.41 -5.46
CA GLN A 67 -14.16 12.34 -4.97
C GLN A 67 -15.13 11.83 -6.06
N ASP A 68 -15.01 12.29 -7.30
CA ASP A 68 -15.79 11.80 -8.45
C ASP A 68 -15.55 10.30 -8.73
N LEU A 69 -14.36 9.80 -8.39
CA LEU A 69 -14.02 8.37 -8.45
C LEU A 69 -14.53 7.58 -7.22
N GLY A 70 -15.24 8.22 -6.31
CA GLY A 70 -15.84 7.60 -5.12
C GLY A 70 -14.88 7.44 -3.94
N TYR A 71 -13.77 8.20 -3.91
CA TYR A 71 -12.89 8.23 -2.75
C TYR A 71 -13.36 9.27 -1.74
N THR A 72 -13.26 8.94 -0.47
CA THR A 72 -13.38 9.87 0.66
C THR A 72 -12.00 10.42 0.99
N ILE A 73 -11.88 11.74 1.08
CA ILE A 73 -10.62 12.38 1.49
C ILE A 73 -10.46 12.17 3.00
N ASP A 74 -9.41 11.46 3.40
CA ASP A 74 -9.08 11.19 4.80
C ASP A 74 -8.21 12.31 5.38
N GLU A 75 -7.22 12.79 4.60
CA GLU A 75 -6.29 13.83 5.02
C GLU A 75 -5.81 14.67 3.84
N THR A 76 -5.62 15.95 4.05
CA THR A 76 -5.04 16.88 3.06
C THR A 76 -4.11 17.87 3.73
N ASP A 77 -2.87 17.93 3.27
CA ASP A 77 -1.94 19.00 3.62
C ASP A 77 -1.59 19.84 2.39
N VAL A 78 -2.19 21.02 2.31
CA VAL A 78 -2.01 21.94 1.18
C VAL A 78 -0.58 22.49 1.12
N ARG A 79 0.12 22.60 2.26
CA ARG A 79 1.49 23.13 2.29
C ARG A 79 2.51 22.13 1.75
N SER A 80 2.28 20.86 2.01
CA SER A 80 3.12 19.77 1.52
C SER A 80 2.64 19.20 0.20
N GLY A 81 1.50 19.68 -0.33
CA GLY A 81 0.92 19.19 -1.57
C GLY A 81 0.46 17.73 -1.50
N VAL A 82 -0.07 17.28 -0.35
CA VAL A 82 -0.39 15.85 -0.12
C VAL A 82 -1.90 15.68 0.08
N ILE A 83 -2.46 14.64 -0.56
CA ILE A 83 -3.81 14.14 -0.32
C ILE A 83 -3.71 12.64 -0.02
N VAL A 84 -4.38 12.20 1.05
CA VAL A 84 -4.62 10.81 1.36
C VAL A 84 -6.13 10.56 1.34
N CYS A 85 -6.56 9.53 0.65
CA CYS A 85 -7.97 9.20 0.53
C CYS A 85 -8.17 7.69 0.46
N SER A 86 -9.38 7.25 0.81
CA SER A 86 -9.75 5.85 0.80
C SER A 86 -11.11 5.62 0.17
N ARG A 87 -11.31 4.42 -0.35
CA ARG A 87 -12.60 3.95 -0.84
C ARG A 87 -12.83 2.53 -0.36
N ASP A 88 -13.97 2.30 0.27
CA ASP A 88 -14.39 0.96 0.64
C ASP A 88 -14.62 0.12 -0.63
N ARG A 89 -14.21 -1.12 -0.58
CA ARG A 89 -14.52 -2.12 -1.58
C ARG A 89 -15.53 -3.08 -0.97
N ASP A 90 -16.67 -3.23 -1.64
CA ASP A 90 -17.68 -4.19 -1.21
C ASP A 90 -17.07 -5.59 -1.15
N VAL A 91 -17.06 -6.14 0.05
CA VAL A 91 -16.69 -7.54 0.26
C VAL A 91 -17.92 -8.35 -0.14
N THR A 92 -17.95 -8.84 -1.36
CA THR A 92 -18.93 -9.88 -1.72
C THR A 92 -18.66 -11.07 -0.81
N VAL A 93 -19.74 -11.61 -0.21
CA VAL A 93 -19.66 -12.82 0.62
C VAL A 93 -18.97 -13.91 -0.19
N THR A 94 -17.69 -14.13 0.11
CA THR A 94 -16.88 -15.13 -0.60
C THR A 94 -17.07 -16.48 0.05
N ALA A 95 -16.80 -17.55 -0.68
CA ALA A 95 -16.82 -18.91 -0.14
C ALA A 95 -15.91 -19.06 1.11
N GLU A 96 -14.88 -18.24 1.23
CA GLU A 96 -13.97 -18.17 2.38
C GLU A 96 -14.70 -17.70 3.65
N VAL A 97 -15.55 -16.66 3.55
CA VAL A 97 -16.35 -16.15 4.67
C VAL A 97 -17.37 -17.19 5.12
N VAL A 98 -18.05 -17.84 4.18
CA VAL A 98 -19.04 -18.90 4.48
C VAL A 98 -18.35 -20.09 5.16
N LEU A 99 -17.16 -20.48 4.68
CA LEU A 99 -16.41 -21.60 5.24
C LEU A 99 -15.88 -21.28 6.65
N SER A 100 -15.37 -20.07 6.89
CA SER A 100 -14.87 -19.66 8.22
C SER A 100 -15.98 -19.66 9.27
N VAL A 101 -17.15 -19.12 8.94
CA VAL A 101 -18.34 -19.16 9.82
C VAL A 101 -18.80 -20.59 10.09
N ALA A 102 -18.81 -21.45 9.07
CA ALA A 102 -19.18 -22.86 9.24
C ALA A 102 -18.19 -23.60 10.17
N LEU A 103 -16.89 -23.36 10.05
CA LEU A 103 -15.86 -23.93 10.90
C LEU A 103 -15.96 -23.43 12.34
N GLU A 104 -16.30 -22.16 12.54
CA GLU A 104 -16.51 -21.59 13.87
C GLU A 104 -17.70 -22.24 14.57
N ILE A 105 -18.84 -22.40 13.89
CA ILE A 105 -20.01 -23.10 14.42
C ILE A 105 -19.64 -24.56 14.80
N LEU A 106 -18.91 -25.24 13.92
CA LEU A 106 -18.49 -26.62 14.17
C LEU A 106 -17.54 -26.73 15.39
N SER A 107 -16.64 -25.77 15.58
CA SER A 107 -15.71 -25.73 16.70
C SER A 107 -16.42 -25.55 18.05
N ILE A 108 -17.50 -24.75 18.08
CA ILE A 108 -18.37 -24.59 19.25
C ILE A 108 -19.07 -25.90 19.60
N LEU A 109 -19.58 -26.63 18.60
CA LEU A 109 -20.25 -27.91 18.78
C LEU A 109 -19.31 -28.99 19.35
N VAL A 110 -18.03 -28.94 19.02
CA VAL A 110 -16.99 -29.88 19.50
C VAL A 110 -16.45 -29.45 20.90
N GLY A 111 -16.88 -28.31 21.43
CA GLY A 111 -16.45 -27.82 22.74
C GLY A 111 -15.06 -27.18 22.76
N ASN A 112 -14.51 -26.85 21.61
CA ASN A 112 -13.22 -26.16 21.47
C ASN A 112 -13.38 -24.91 20.56
N PRO A 113 -13.94 -23.81 21.10
CA PRO A 113 -14.22 -22.63 20.30
C PRO A 113 -12.94 -22.01 19.76
N THR A 114 -12.79 -22.07 18.46
CA THR A 114 -11.72 -21.39 17.70
C THR A 114 -12.36 -20.42 16.74
N SER A 115 -12.02 -19.14 16.83
CA SER A 115 -12.40 -18.18 15.79
C SER A 115 -11.41 -18.30 14.62
N VAL A 116 -11.95 -18.44 13.41
CA VAL A 116 -11.15 -18.44 12.18
C VAL A 116 -11.23 -17.03 11.60
N PRO A 117 -10.12 -16.26 11.59
CA PRO A 117 -10.13 -14.92 11.02
C PRO A 117 -10.47 -14.96 9.54
N TYR A 118 -11.39 -14.11 9.11
CA TYR A 118 -11.79 -13.96 7.71
C TYR A 118 -11.63 -12.51 7.24
N ASP A 119 -11.60 -12.28 5.93
CA ASP A 119 -11.50 -10.95 5.36
C ASP A 119 -12.79 -10.17 5.61
N LYS A 120 -12.73 -9.18 6.52
CA LYS A 120 -13.89 -8.41 6.96
C LYS A 120 -14.05 -7.11 6.19
N THR A 121 -12.95 -6.39 5.97
CA THR A 121 -12.96 -5.08 5.37
C THR A 121 -11.87 -4.97 4.32
N GLN A 122 -12.24 -4.46 3.15
CA GLN A 122 -11.29 -4.17 2.08
C GLN A 122 -11.40 -2.70 1.70
N LYS A 123 -10.25 -2.02 1.57
CA LYS A 123 -10.17 -0.64 1.12
C LYS A 123 -9.13 -0.47 0.03
N VAL A 124 -9.41 0.46 -0.89
CA VAL A 124 -8.40 1.00 -1.78
C VAL A 124 -7.99 2.36 -1.23
N LEU A 125 -6.74 2.48 -0.83
CA LEU A 125 -6.15 3.75 -0.43
C LEU A 125 -5.47 4.38 -1.64
N ALA A 126 -5.63 5.70 -1.79
CA ALA A 126 -4.87 6.47 -2.74
C ALA A 126 -4.07 7.55 -2.00
N SER A 127 -2.81 7.71 -2.37
CA SER A 127 -1.94 8.76 -1.87
C SER A 127 -1.42 9.56 -3.05
N LEU A 128 -1.70 10.86 -3.04
CA LEU A 128 -1.30 11.79 -4.08
C LEU A 128 -0.36 12.83 -3.50
N VAL A 129 0.68 13.16 -4.26
CA VAL A 129 1.65 14.19 -3.92
C VAL A 129 1.86 15.08 -5.14
N THR A 130 1.77 16.40 -4.93
CA THR A 130 2.20 17.40 -5.90
C THR A 130 3.61 17.86 -5.59
N THR A 131 4.40 18.13 -6.63
CA THR A 131 5.78 18.62 -6.48
C THR A 131 6.05 19.64 -7.56
N PRO A 132 6.32 20.92 -7.21
CA PRO A 132 6.76 21.92 -8.18
C PRO A 132 8.08 21.49 -8.82
N VAL A 133 8.11 21.46 -10.15
CA VAL A 133 9.32 21.13 -10.94
C VAL A 133 10.00 22.41 -11.45
N SER A 134 9.22 23.40 -11.81
CA SER A 134 9.68 24.74 -12.18
C SER A 134 8.55 25.74 -11.96
N ASN A 135 8.78 27.05 -12.25
CA ASN A 135 7.83 28.12 -12.02
C ASN A 135 6.43 27.92 -12.64
N GLN A 136 6.31 27.05 -13.67
CA GLN A 136 5.07 26.79 -14.39
C GLN A 136 4.77 25.31 -14.58
N LYS A 137 5.52 24.42 -13.90
CA LYS A 137 5.36 22.97 -14.05
C LYS A 137 5.26 22.31 -12.70
N THR A 138 4.20 21.56 -12.52
CA THR A 138 3.98 20.75 -11.30
C THR A 138 3.79 19.30 -11.67
N ALA A 139 4.56 18.43 -11.01
CA ALA A 139 4.39 17.00 -11.10
C ALA A 139 3.33 16.53 -10.12
N VAL A 140 2.43 15.67 -10.57
CA VAL A 140 1.48 14.93 -9.74
C VAL A 140 1.91 13.48 -9.74
N ARG A 141 2.10 12.93 -8.55
CA ARG A 141 2.32 11.49 -8.35
C ARG A 141 1.19 10.93 -7.51
N ILE A 142 0.57 9.86 -8.01
CA ILE A 142 -0.47 9.12 -7.29
C ILE A 142 -0.08 7.65 -7.17
N THR A 143 -0.38 7.03 -6.03
CA THR A 143 -0.21 5.60 -5.78
C THR A 143 -1.49 5.03 -5.23
N PHE A 144 -1.86 3.82 -5.67
CA PHE A 144 -3.02 3.09 -5.17
C PHE A 144 -2.57 1.83 -4.45
N GLN A 145 -3.17 1.55 -3.29
CA GLN A 145 -2.90 0.36 -2.49
C GLN A 145 -4.21 -0.34 -2.13
N HIS A 146 -4.27 -1.64 -2.33
CA HIS A 146 -5.33 -2.49 -1.82
C HIS A 146 -4.94 -3.00 -0.44
N MET A 147 -5.79 -2.78 0.52
CA MET A 147 -5.61 -3.24 1.89
C MET A 147 -6.79 -4.09 2.33
N VAL A 148 -6.48 -5.18 3.02
CA VAL A 148 -7.46 -6.13 3.56
C VAL A 148 -7.21 -6.28 5.06
N TRP A 149 -8.28 -6.13 5.84
CA TRP A 149 -8.28 -6.37 7.28
C TRP A 149 -9.10 -7.62 7.60
N ASP A 150 -8.62 -8.40 8.55
CA ASP A 150 -9.36 -9.53 9.10
C ASP A 150 -10.43 -9.09 10.10
N SER A 151 -11.19 -10.07 10.62
CA SER A 151 -12.22 -9.86 11.64
C SER A 151 -11.67 -9.31 12.95
N ASP A 152 -10.38 -9.50 13.23
CA ASP A 152 -9.68 -9.06 14.43
C ASP A 152 -9.10 -7.65 14.29
N GLY A 153 -9.22 -7.04 13.09
CA GLY A 153 -8.72 -5.71 12.78
C GLY A 153 -7.24 -5.67 12.39
N ASN A 154 -6.60 -6.81 12.15
CA ASN A 154 -5.22 -6.86 11.69
C ASN A 154 -5.15 -6.72 10.17
N ILE A 155 -4.08 -6.11 9.66
CA ILE A 155 -3.82 -6.05 8.22
C ILE A 155 -3.34 -7.41 7.74
N ARG A 156 -4.17 -8.09 6.95
CA ARG A 156 -3.90 -9.40 6.37
C ARG A 156 -3.18 -9.30 5.03
N LYS A 157 -3.51 -8.27 4.24
CA LYS A 157 -2.91 -8.03 2.92
C LYS A 157 -2.69 -6.55 2.68
N ARG A 158 -1.55 -6.22 2.12
CA ARG A 158 -1.24 -4.89 1.56
C ARG A 158 -0.58 -5.10 0.20
N GLU A 159 -1.18 -4.58 -0.83
CA GLU A 159 -0.73 -4.76 -2.21
C GLU A 159 -0.81 -3.43 -2.96
N GLN A 160 0.28 -3.06 -3.64
CA GLN A 160 0.26 -1.91 -4.53
C GLN A 160 -0.44 -2.30 -5.84
N LEU A 161 -1.36 -1.43 -6.30
CA LEU A 161 -2.07 -1.63 -7.55
C LEU A 161 -1.28 -0.95 -8.67
N ASN A 162 -0.64 -1.75 -9.53
CA ASN A 162 0.20 -1.27 -10.63
C ASN A 162 -0.46 -1.47 -12.01
N ALA A 163 -1.80 -1.69 -12.06
CA ALA A 163 -2.54 -1.79 -13.31
C ALA A 163 -2.53 -0.44 -14.06
N PRO A 164 -1.96 -0.35 -15.27
CA PRO A 164 -1.83 0.91 -15.99
C PRO A 164 -3.15 1.64 -16.22
N GLN A 165 -4.26 0.90 -16.34
CA GLN A 165 -5.59 1.42 -16.62
C GLN A 165 -6.09 2.37 -15.51
N ILE A 166 -5.79 2.06 -14.24
CA ILE A 166 -6.21 2.88 -13.09
C ILE A 166 -5.54 4.26 -13.17
N TYR A 167 -4.25 4.29 -13.45
CA TYR A 167 -3.48 5.53 -13.59
C TYR A 167 -3.90 6.33 -14.81
N GLN A 168 -4.14 5.67 -15.94
CA GLN A 168 -4.61 6.32 -17.17
C GLN A 168 -5.97 6.96 -16.97
N GLU A 169 -6.92 6.27 -16.31
CA GLU A 169 -8.24 6.80 -16.01
C GLU A 169 -8.15 8.04 -15.11
N PHE A 170 -7.40 7.95 -14.01
CA PHE A 170 -7.19 9.08 -13.11
C PHE A 170 -6.61 10.30 -13.84
N PHE A 171 -5.50 10.14 -14.55
CA PHE A 171 -4.83 11.24 -15.23
C PHE A 171 -5.65 11.79 -16.41
N SER A 172 -6.45 10.98 -17.06
CA SER A 172 -7.36 11.43 -18.11
C SER A 172 -8.45 12.35 -17.54
N LYS A 173 -9.07 11.94 -16.42
CA LYS A 173 -10.06 12.75 -15.70
C LYS A 173 -9.45 14.05 -15.14
N LEU A 174 -8.24 13.96 -14.57
CA LEU A 174 -7.53 15.13 -14.06
C LEU A 174 -7.21 16.13 -15.17
N SER A 175 -6.69 15.68 -16.32
CA SER A 175 -6.42 16.53 -17.46
C SER A 175 -7.68 17.24 -17.97
N LYS A 176 -8.81 16.51 -18.00
CA LYS A 176 -10.11 17.10 -18.38
C LYS A 176 -10.60 18.14 -17.36
N SER A 177 -10.49 17.86 -16.07
CA SER A 177 -10.87 18.78 -14.99
C SER A 177 -10.07 20.08 -15.06
N ILE A 178 -8.74 19.98 -15.25
CA ILE A 178 -7.86 21.13 -15.38
C ILE A 178 -8.23 21.99 -16.61
N PHE A 179 -8.51 21.33 -17.75
CA PHE A 179 -8.94 22.03 -18.96
C PHE A 179 -10.23 22.84 -18.76
N LEU A 180 -11.20 22.27 -18.05
CA LEU A 180 -12.47 22.96 -17.75
C LEU A 180 -12.25 24.16 -16.83
N VAL A 181 -11.42 24.01 -15.79
CA VAL A 181 -11.07 25.11 -14.88
C VAL A 181 -10.34 26.25 -15.62
N ALA A 182 -9.42 25.90 -16.51
CA ALA A 182 -8.66 26.92 -17.29
C ALA A 182 -9.53 27.71 -18.27
N HIS A 183 -10.69 27.18 -18.68
CA HIS A 183 -11.61 27.80 -19.63
C HIS A 183 -12.89 28.33 -18.99
N GLU A 184 -12.98 28.36 -17.65
CA GLU A 184 -14.16 28.83 -16.88
C GLU A 184 -15.51 28.26 -17.37
N ILE A 185 -15.52 26.97 -17.74
CA ILE A 185 -16.72 26.27 -18.21
C ILE A 185 -17.28 25.39 -17.09
#